data_1779cc41a7530b23613d33d061d2ab61
#
_entry.id   1779cc41a7530b23613d33d061d2ab61
#
_cell.length_a   1.000
_cell.length_b   1.000
_cell.length_c   1.000
_cell.angle_alpha   90.00
_cell.angle_beta   90.00
_cell.angle_gamma   90.00
#
_symmetry.space_group_name_H-M   'P 1'
#
loop_
_entity.id
_entity.type
_entity.pdbx_description
1 polymer ?
#
loop_
_entity_poly.entity_id
_entity_poly.type
_entity_poly.pdbx_seq_one_letter_code
_entity_poly.pdbx_strand_id
1 'polypeptide(L)'
;RMMLHLIFPTAGDVELFGMSLKKNRHNALEKVGAIIEKPAFYSHLSARRNMEILGGLQKPVSRNTIMKQLERVGLSDRADDKVKTFSHGMNQRLGLALALINDPELVILDEPTTGLDPQGMKEVRDLIQELSRDHGVTVFLSSHLLYEVEMIARQMAVIHQGKLRIEGSVQDLLKQGQSAVLVKTERPEEALQYLKSNELYSIADIHSDGFIVELDQKQIPELNRQLVEAGFAVHALVPKRSLETYFLNLIE
;
A
#
# COMPACT_ATOMS: atom_id res chain seq x y z
N ARG A 1 12.72 -4.07 9.48
CA ARG A 1 14.08 -3.96 10.10
C ARG A 1 14.70 -5.32 10.36
N MET A 2 13.96 -6.32 10.90
CA MET A 2 14.48 -7.70 11.07
C MET A 2 14.91 -8.33 9.73
N MET A 3 14.10 -8.21 8.69
CA MET A 3 14.41 -8.73 7.35
C MET A 3 15.69 -8.13 6.73
N LEU A 4 16.14 -6.99 7.22
CA LEU A 4 17.38 -6.35 6.80
C LEU A 4 18.52 -6.52 7.82
N HIS A 5 18.26 -7.34 8.85
CA HIS A 5 19.22 -7.62 9.91
C HIS A 5 19.73 -6.35 10.64
N LEU A 6 18.90 -5.31 10.71
CA LEU A 6 19.15 -4.08 11.47
C LEU A 6 18.77 -4.23 12.94
N ILE A 7 17.86 -5.15 13.24
CA ILE A 7 17.53 -5.62 14.59
C ILE A 7 17.48 -7.15 14.54
N PHE A 8 17.75 -7.79 15.67
CA PHE A 8 17.78 -9.25 15.77
C PHE A 8 16.49 -9.77 16.39
N PRO A 9 15.94 -10.90 15.87
CA PRO A 9 14.82 -11.55 16.51
C PRO A 9 15.27 -12.18 17.85
N THR A 10 14.41 -12.08 18.88
CA THR A 10 14.65 -12.74 20.18
C THR A 10 14.66 -14.26 20.04
N ALA A 11 13.84 -14.79 19.15
CA ALA A 11 13.76 -16.20 18.79
C ALA A 11 13.41 -16.36 17.30
N GLY A 12 13.66 -17.54 16.74
CA GLY A 12 13.41 -17.80 15.32
C GLY A 12 14.57 -17.36 14.41
N ASP A 13 14.32 -17.40 13.12
CA ASP A 13 15.27 -16.96 12.07
C ASP A 13 14.51 -16.27 10.94
N VAL A 14 15.24 -15.50 10.14
CA VAL A 14 14.74 -14.89 8.90
C VAL A 14 15.50 -15.50 7.74
N GLU A 15 14.79 -16.00 6.77
CA GLU A 15 15.35 -16.54 5.55
C GLU A 15 14.90 -15.71 4.35
N LEU A 16 15.85 -15.33 3.50
CA LEU A 16 15.61 -14.68 2.21
C LEU A 16 16.26 -15.54 1.12
N PHE A 17 15.52 -15.83 0.06
CA PHE A 17 16.00 -16.66 -1.05
C PHE A 17 16.53 -18.03 -0.60
N GLY A 18 15.93 -18.63 0.43
CA GLY A 18 16.38 -19.89 1.04
C GLY A 18 17.67 -19.77 1.85
N MET A 19 18.15 -18.55 2.10
CA MET A 19 19.36 -18.28 2.87
C MET A 19 19.01 -17.68 4.24
N SER A 20 19.48 -18.30 5.32
CA SER A 20 19.37 -17.78 6.68
C SER A 20 20.22 -16.51 6.82
N LEU A 21 19.62 -15.41 7.30
CA LEU A 21 20.34 -14.16 7.54
C LEU A 21 21.37 -14.27 8.64
N LYS A 22 21.23 -15.21 9.57
CA LYS A 22 22.24 -15.46 10.60
C LYS A 22 23.55 -16.01 10.02
N LYS A 23 23.45 -16.84 8.96
CA LYS A 23 24.60 -17.56 8.39
C LYS A 23 25.12 -16.92 7.11
N ASN A 24 24.24 -16.37 6.28
CA ASN A 24 24.54 -15.91 4.92
C ASN A 24 24.05 -14.47 4.65
N ARG A 25 24.16 -13.59 5.65
CA ARG A 25 23.64 -12.21 5.59
C ARG A 25 24.05 -11.46 4.32
N HIS A 26 25.35 -11.49 4.00
CA HIS A 26 25.90 -10.71 2.88
C HIS A 26 25.27 -11.13 1.55
N ASN A 27 25.31 -12.43 1.26
CA ASN A 27 24.78 -12.97 0.00
C ASN A 27 23.26 -12.78 -0.14
N ALA A 28 22.53 -12.88 0.98
CA ALA A 28 21.09 -12.68 0.97
C ALA A 28 20.73 -11.19 0.75
N LEU A 29 21.42 -10.27 1.43
CA LEU A 29 21.13 -8.83 1.33
C LEU A 29 21.68 -8.17 0.07
N GLU A 30 22.65 -8.78 -0.63
CA GLU A 30 23.14 -8.27 -1.92
C GLU A 30 22.02 -8.20 -2.98
N LYS A 31 21.01 -9.07 -2.86
CA LYS A 31 19.84 -9.15 -3.75
C LYS A 31 18.64 -8.32 -3.28
N VAL A 32 18.81 -7.53 -2.24
CA VAL A 32 17.74 -6.76 -1.60
C VAL A 32 17.99 -5.27 -1.75
N GLY A 33 17.01 -4.56 -2.32
CA GLY A 33 16.91 -3.11 -2.20
C GLY A 33 15.98 -2.73 -1.06
N ALA A 34 16.23 -1.63 -0.36
CA ALA A 34 15.35 -1.24 0.73
C ALA A 34 15.26 0.27 0.91
N ILE A 35 14.07 0.73 1.31
CA ILE A 35 13.84 2.05 1.89
C ILE A 35 13.20 1.82 3.25
N ILE A 36 13.87 2.31 4.31
CA ILE A 36 13.36 2.29 5.66
C ILE A 36 13.25 3.73 6.12
N GLU A 37 12.04 4.13 6.49
CA GLU A 37 11.74 5.50 6.85
C GLU A 37 12.00 6.47 5.66
N LYS A 38 12.46 7.70 5.96
CA LYS A 38 12.74 8.70 4.92
C LYS A 38 14.11 8.49 4.31
N PRO A 39 14.24 8.48 2.97
CA PRO A 39 15.55 8.43 2.34
C PRO A 39 16.41 9.63 2.76
N ALA A 40 17.64 9.38 3.16
CA ALA A 40 18.60 10.41 3.55
C ALA A 40 19.65 10.61 2.45
N PHE A 41 19.71 11.83 1.92
CA PHE A 41 20.65 12.23 0.87
C PHE A 41 21.51 13.42 1.29
N TYR A 42 22.65 13.55 0.65
CA TYR A 42 23.46 14.77 0.74
C TYR A 42 22.74 15.90 -0.02
N SER A 43 22.03 16.74 0.68
CA SER A 43 21.13 17.76 0.11
C SER A 43 21.84 18.79 -0.78
N HIS A 44 23.12 19.04 -0.55
CA HIS A 44 23.96 19.95 -1.33
C HIS A 44 24.51 19.36 -2.63
N LEU A 45 24.41 18.03 -2.81
CA LEU A 45 24.83 17.32 -4.00
C LEU A 45 23.63 17.09 -4.94
N SER A 46 23.93 16.81 -6.21
CA SER A 46 22.92 16.45 -7.21
C SER A 46 22.38 15.04 -6.97
N ALA A 47 21.22 14.73 -7.55
CA ALA A 47 20.62 13.39 -7.51
C ALA A 47 21.60 12.34 -8.04
N ARG A 48 22.18 12.58 -9.22
CA ARG A 48 23.18 11.70 -9.82
C ARG A 48 24.38 11.47 -8.91
N ARG A 49 24.91 12.53 -8.27
CA ARG A 49 26.05 12.39 -7.38
C ARG A 49 25.72 11.64 -6.09
N ASN A 50 24.51 11.80 -5.56
CA ASN A 50 24.03 10.97 -4.46
C ASN A 50 23.96 9.49 -4.85
N MET A 51 23.39 9.19 -6.02
CA MET A 51 23.32 7.82 -6.55
C MET A 51 24.70 7.19 -6.75
N GLU A 52 25.66 7.97 -7.23
CA GLU A 52 27.05 7.52 -7.41
C GLU A 52 27.72 7.17 -6.08
N ILE A 53 27.60 8.04 -5.07
CA ILE A 53 28.20 7.83 -3.75
C ILE A 53 27.51 6.69 -3.01
N LEU A 54 26.18 6.77 -2.84
CA LEU A 54 25.44 5.83 -2.01
C LEU A 54 25.28 4.46 -2.69
N GLY A 55 25.00 4.46 -3.98
CA GLY A 55 24.92 3.22 -4.77
C GLY A 55 26.26 2.53 -4.92
N GLY A 56 27.35 3.31 -4.92
CA GLY A 56 28.72 2.82 -5.02
C GLY A 56 29.29 2.18 -3.75
N LEU A 57 28.58 2.19 -2.62
CA LEU A 57 29.07 1.64 -1.35
C LEU A 57 29.33 0.12 -1.39
N GLN A 58 28.60 -0.62 -2.20
CA GLN A 58 28.79 -2.07 -2.34
C GLN A 58 29.72 -2.40 -3.50
N LYS A 59 29.50 -1.76 -4.65
CA LYS A 59 30.30 -1.92 -5.87
C LYS A 59 30.21 -0.65 -6.73
N PRO A 60 31.24 -0.34 -7.54
CA PRO A 60 31.19 0.81 -8.43
C PRO A 60 29.98 0.75 -9.35
N VAL A 61 29.26 1.85 -9.45
CA VAL A 61 28.06 1.96 -10.30
C VAL A 61 28.37 2.81 -11.53
N SER A 62 28.03 2.30 -12.71
CA SER A 62 28.23 3.06 -13.95
C SER A 62 27.27 4.24 -14.06
N ARG A 63 27.70 5.30 -14.77
CA ARG A 63 26.82 6.43 -15.08
C ARG A 63 25.55 5.99 -15.81
N ASN A 64 25.67 5.02 -16.72
CA ASN A 64 24.54 4.46 -17.48
C ASN A 64 23.52 3.80 -16.53
N THR A 65 23.96 3.01 -15.56
CA THR A 65 23.10 2.39 -14.55
C THR A 65 22.35 3.45 -13.75
N ILE A 66 23.07 4.49 -13.31
CA ILE A 66 22.46 5.60 -12.55
C ILE A 66 21.38 6.29 -13.39
N MET A 67 21.69 6.65 -14.63
CA MET A 67 20.72 7.33 -15.50
C MET A 67 19.50 6.47 -15.81
N LYS A 68 19.69 5.16 -16.03
CA LYS A 68 18.59 4.20 -16.22
C LYS A 68 17.65 4.15 -15.01
N GLN A 69 18.20 4.16 -13.79
CA GLN A 69 17.36 4.14 -12.59
C GLN A 69 16.66 5.50 -12.36
N LEU A 70 17.32 6.61 -12.66
CA LEU A 70 16.70 7.93 -12.59
C LEU A 70 15.58 8.10 -13.63
N GLU A 71 15.75 7.57 -14.83
CA GLU A 71 14.71 7.53 -15.88
C GLU A 71 13.50 6.73 -15.40
N ARG A 72 13.72 5.54 -14.85
CA ARG A 72 12.66 4.66 -14.32
C ARG A 72 11.76 5.35 -13.30
N VAL A 73 12.34 6.24 -12.49
CA VAL A 73 11.57 6.99 -11.48
C VAL A 73 11.17 8.40 -11.95
N GLY A 74 11.32 8.73 -13.23
CA GLY A 74 10.97 10.03 -13.82
C GLY A 74 11.78 11.20 -13.26
N LEU A 75 13.08 10.99 -13.01
CA LEU A 75 14.01 12.01 -12.50
C LEU A 75 15.24 12.25 -13.41
N SER A 76 15.24 11.74 -14.66
CA SER A 76 16.36 11.91 -15.59
C SER A 76 16.69 13.38 -15.86
N ASP A 77 15.67 14.22 -16.09
CA ASP A 77 15.83 15.65 -16.38
C ASP A 77 16.27 16.47 -15.15
N ARG A 78 16.18 15.88 -13.98
CA ARG A 78 16.56 16.46 -12.69
C ARG A 78 17.82 15.83 -12.11
N ALA A 79 18.53 15.00 -12.89
CA ALA A 79 19.69 14.22 -12.47
C ALA A 79 20.81 15.10 -11.88
N ASP A 80 21.03 16.27 -12.45
CA ASP A 80 22.10 17.20 -12.05
C ASP A 80 21.63 18.29 -11.09
N ASP A 81 20.33 18.32 -10.74
CA ASP A 81 19.79 19.24 -9.75
C ASP A 81 20.14 18.81 -8.33
N LYS A 82 20.37 19.80 -7.46
CA LYS A 82 20.66 19.56 -6.04
C LYS A 82 19.44 19.03 -5.32
N VAL A 83 19.63 17.96 -4.54
CA VAL A 83 18.54 17.28 -3.80
C VAL A 83 17.80 18.23 -2.84
N LYS A 84 18.43 19.28 -2.34
CA LYS A 84 17.75 20.33 -1.53
C LYS A 84 16.59 21.02 -2.23
N THR A 85 16.52 20.96 -3.55
CA THR A 85 15.42 21.54 -4.36
C THR A 85 14.30 20.55 -4.67
N PHE A 86 14.45 19.29 -4.22
CA PHE A 86 13.48 18.26 -4.49
C PHE A 86 12.27 18.35 -3.56
N SER A 87 11.08 18.11 -4.11
CA SER A 87 9.89 17.86 -3.31
C SER A 87 10.01 16.57 -2.50
N HIS A 88 9.10 16.35 -1.56
CA HIS A 88 9.07 15.11 -0.80
C HIS A 88 8.89 13.88 -1.73
N GLY A 89 8.00 13.96 -2.71
CA GLY A 89 7.79 12.90 -3.70
C GLY A 89 9.01 12.64 -4.58
N MET A 90 9.74 13.69 -5.00
CA MET A 90 11.00 13.54 -5.74
C MET A 90 12.06 12.84 -4.89
N ASN A 91 12.17 13.16 -3.60
CA ASN A 91 13.08 12.49 -2.68
C ASN A 91 12.72 11.01 -2.50
N GLN A 92 11.43 10.70 -2.38
CA GLN A 92 10.96 9.32 -2.28
C GLN A 92 11.29 8.52 -3.54
N ARG A 93 11.04 9.08 -4.73
CA ARG A 93 11.37 8.47 -6.00
C ARG A 93 12.89 8.29 -6.18
N LEU A 94 13.70 9.24 -5.74
CA LEU A 94 15.16 9.08 -5.72
C LEU A 94 15.60 7.93 -4.79
N GLY A 95 14.93 7.76 -3.65
CA GLY A 95 15.11 6.61 -2.75
C GLY A 95 14.83 5.28 -3.44
N LEU A 96 13.72 5.21 -4.19
CA LEU A 96 13.39 4.04 -5.00
C LEU A 96 14.45 3.77 -6.07
N ALA A 97 14.93 4.80 -6.78
CA ALA A 97 16.01 4.65 -7.75
C ALA A 97 17.29 4.08 -7.10
N LEU A 98 17.61 4.54 -5.89
CA LEU A 98 18.75 4.03 -5.13
C LEU A 98 18.54 2.58 -4.67
N ALA A 99 17.36 2.23 -4.20
CA ALA A 99 17.02 0.85 -3.83
C ALA A 99 17.13 -0.12 -5.01
N LEU A 100 16.90 0.36 -6.23
CA LEU A 100 16.97 -0.42 -7.47
C LEU A 100 18.36 -0.45 -8.13
N ILE A 101 19.35 0.24 -7.56
CA ILE A 101 20.65 0.49 -8.24
C ILE A 101 21.43 -0.77 -8.57
N ASN A 102 21.26 -1.83 -7.79
CA ASN A 102 21.94 -3.11 -7.94
C ASN A 102 21.08 -4.22 -8.56
N ASP A 103 19.97 -3.87 -9.23
CA ASP A 103 19.00 -4.79 -9.83
C ASP A 103 18.54 -5.89 -8.82
N PRO A 104 17.90 -5.50 -7.71
CA PRO A 104 17.50 -6.43 -6.65
C PRO A 104 16.39 -7.38 -7.10
N GLU A 105 16.36 -8.60 -6.52
CA GLU A 105 15.25 -9.54 -6.67
C GLU A 105 14.09 -9.23 -5.70
N LEU A 106 14.39 -8.57 -4.58
CA LEU A 106 13.43 -8.14 -3.55
C LEU A 106 13.64 -6.67 -3.20
N VAL A 107 12.57 -5.90 -3.16
CA VAL A 107 12.57 -4.52 -2.66
C VAL A 107 11.69 -4.45 -1.42
N ILE A 108 12.23 -3.92 -0.32
CA ILE A 108 11.53 -3.72 0.95
C ILE A 108 11.29 -2.24 1.15
N LEU A 109 10.02 -1.86 1.28
CA LEU A 109 9.58 -0.47 1.41
C LEU A 109 8.79 -0.28 2.71
N ASP A 110 9.29 0.58 3.57
CA ASP A 110 8.60 0.93 4.81
C ASP A 110 7.83 2.23 4.60
N GLU A 111 6.49 2.14 4.58
CA GLU A 111 5.56 3.26 4.40
C GLU A 111 5.90 4.16 3.17
N PRO A 112 6.00 3.60 1.93
CA PRO A 112 6.57 4.31 0.78
C PRO A 112 5.79 5.52 0.31
N THR A 113 4.50 5.64 0.67
CA THR A 113 3.59 6.71 0.25
C THR A 113 3.33 7.74 1.34
N THR A 114 3.77 7.49 2.56
CA THR A 114 3.50 8.35 3.72
C THR A 114 4.05 9.76 3.53
N GLY A 115 3.16 10.75 3.72
CA GLY A 115 3.51 12.18 3.65
C GLY A 115 3.61 12.73 2.21
N LEU A 116 3.23 11.96 1.21
CA LEU A 116 3.08 12.43 -0.16
C LEU A 116 1.71 13.08 -0.38
N ASP A 117 1.64 13.99 -1.34
CA ASP A 117 0.38 14.46 -1.88
C ASP A 117 -0.30 13.37 -2.74
N PRO A 118 -1.59 13.48 -3.08
CA PRO A 118 -2.32 12.46 -3.82
C PRO A 118 -1.67 12.09 -5.16
N GLN A 119 -1.06 13.05 -5.84
CA GLN A 119 -0.36 12.81 -7.11
C GLN A 119 0.92 12.00 -6.88
N GLY A 120 1.73 12.37 -5.89
CA GLY A 120 2.95 11.64 -5.52
C GLY A 120 2.66 10.22 -5.04
N MET A 121 1.58 10.03 -4.27
CA MET A 121 1.12 8.69 -3.86
C MET A 121 0.79 7.82 -5.07
N LYS A 122 0.08 8.38 -6.06
CA LYS A 122 -0.24 7.68 -7.31
C LYS A 122 1.03 7.31 -8.08
N GLU A 123 1.96 8.25 -8.26
CA GLU A 123 3.21 8.00 -8.98
C GLU A 123 4.07 6.90 -8.36
N VAL A 124 4.20 6.89 -7.03
CA VAL A 124 4.93 5.83 -6.30
C VAL A 124 4.22 4.49 -6.41
N ARG A 125 2.91 4.48 -6.33
CA ARG A 125 2.08 3.28 -6.47
C ARG A 125 2.20 2.65 -7.85
N ASP A 126 2.07 3.48 -8.90
CA ASP A 126 2.19 3.03 -10.30
C ASP A 126 3.59 2.44 -10.55
N LEU A 127 4.64 3.08 -10.01
CA LEU A 127 6.02 2.58 -10.08
C LEU A 127 6.19 1.22 -9.35
N ILE A 128 5.62 1.05 -8.16
CA ILE A 128 5.66 -0.23 -7.43
C ILE A 128 4.98 -1.35 -8.24
N GLN A 129 3.84 -1.05 -8.86
CA GLN A 129 3.14 -2.02 -9.70
C GLN A 129 3.96 -2.40 -10.95
N GLU A 130 4.58 -1.41 -11.61
CA GLU A 130 5.46 -1.62 -12.75
C GLU A 130 6.64 -2.53 -12.39
N LEU A 131 7.32 -2.24 -11.26
CA LEU A 131 8.44 -3.06 -10.78
C LEU A 131 8.06 -4.52 -10.60
N SER A 132 6.90 -4.79 -10.01
CA SER A 132 6.43 -6.16 -9.79
C SER A 132 5.96 -6.85 -11.06
N ARG A 133 5.26 -6.13 -11.95
CA ARG A 133 4.61 -6.71 -13.13
C ARG A 133 5.59 -6.89 -14.29
N ASP A 134 6.37 -5.84 -14.57
CA ASP A 134 7.13 -5.75 -15.82
C ASP A 134 8.61 -6.10 -15.62
N HIS A 135 9.11 -6.01 -14.39
CA HIS A 135 10.50 -6.29 -14.07
C HIS A 135 10.71 -7.52 -13.17
N GLY A 136 9.63 -8.20 -12.78
CA GLY A 136 9.71 -9.42 -11.98
C GLY A 136 10.29 -9.24 -10.58
N VAL A 137 10.36 -8.00 -10.08
CA VAL A 137 10.87 -7.68 -8.75
C VAL A 137 9.80 -8.02 -7.71
N THR A 138 10.15 -8.79 -6.70
CA THR A 138 9.28 -8.98 -5.55
C THR A 138 9.30 -7.71 -4.71
N VAL A 139 8.12 -7.14 -4.43
CA VAL A 139 8.01 -5.97 -3.55
C VAL A 139 7.32 -6.38 -2.26
N PHE A 140 7.99 -6.14 -1.14
CA PHE A 140 7.44 -6.25 0.21
C PHE A 140 7.31 -4.85 0.80
N LEU A 141 6.10 -4.44 1.13
CA LEU A 141 5.85 -3.09 1.68
C LEU A 141 5.05 -3.16 2.97
N SER A 142 5.27 -2.18 3.85
CA SER A 142 4.37 -1.85 4.95
C SER A 142 3.50 -0.66 4.55
N SER A 143 2.25 -0.64 5.03
CA SER A 143 1.37 0.53 4.97
C SER A 143 0.35 0.46 6.10
N HIS A 144 0.00 1.61 6.66
CA HIS A 144 -1.14 1.76 7.55
C HIS A 144 -2.42 2.16 6.79
N LEU A 145 -2.31 2.43 5.50
CA LEU A 145 -3.41 2.80 4.62
C LEU A 145 -3.93 1.56 3.87
N LEU A 146 -4.95 0.91 4.40
CA LEU A 146 -5.51 -0.31 3.82
C LEU A 146 -5.94 -0.15 2.38
N TYR A 147 -6.49 1.02 2.00
CA TYR A 147 -6.84 1.35 0.62
C TYR A 147 -5.64 1.23 -0.34
N GLU A 148 -4.44 1.65 0.10
CA GLU A 148 -3.24 1.51 -0.72
C GLU A 148 -2.84 0.05 -0.90
N VAL A 149 -2.93 -0.74 0.18
CA VAL A 149 -2.68 -2.18 0.12
C VAL A 149 -3.62 -2.86 -0.88
N GLU A 150 -4.91 -2.52 -0.85
CA GLU A 150 -5.90 -3.02 -1.82
C GLU A 150 -5.50 -2.74 -3.27
N MET A 151 -4.94 -1.56 -3.53
CA MET A 151 -4.58 -1.14 -4.88
C MET A 151 -3.28 -1.78 -5.40
N ILE A 152 -2.32 -2.09 -4.51
CA ILE A 152 -0.96 -2.50 -4.91
C ILE A 152 -0.71 -3.98 -4.67
N ALA A 153 -1.15 -4.51 -3.52
CA ALA A 153 -0.73 -5.82 -3.05
C ALA A 153 -1.58 -6.95 -3.61
N ARG A 154 -0.95 -8.09 -3.90
CA ARG A 154 -1.63 -9.35 -4.22
C ARG A 154 -1.84 -10.22 -2.98
N GLN A 155 -0.88 -10.16 -2.07
CA GLN A 155 -0.87 -10.88 -0.80
C GLN A 155 -0.70 -9.88 0.32
N MET A 156 -1.32 -10.12 1.46
CA MET A 156 -1.15 -9.28 2.64
C MET A 156 -1.09 -10.11 3.91
N ALA A 157 -0.47 -9.51 4.92
CA ALA A 157 -0.46 -10.01 6.28
C ALA A 157 -0.82 -8.86 7.22
N VAL A 158 -1.72 -9.10 8.16
CA VAL A 158 -2.13 -8.12 9.17
C VAL A 158 -1.50 -8.46 10.50
N ILE A 159 -0.76 -7.49 11.04
CA ILE A 159 -0.13 -7.59 12.37
C ILE A 159 -0.86 -6.63 13.31
N HIS A 160 -1.39 -7.17 14.41
CA HIS A 160 -2.01 -6.38 15.47
C HIS A 160 -1.48 -6.83 16.83
N GLN A 161 -1.07 -5.86 17.67
CA GLN A 161 -0.46 -6.11 18.99
C GLN A 161 0.71 -7.13 18.94
N GLY A 162 1.56 -7.01 17.89
CA GLY A 162 2.73 -7.87 17.71
C GLY A 162 2.42 -9.31 17.28
N LYS A 163 1.17 -9.63 16.96
CA LYS A 163 0.75 -10.97 16.48
C LYS A 163 0.25 -10.90 15.04
N LEU A 164 0.62 -11.90 14.25
CA LEU A 164 0.01 -12.13 12.96
C LEU A 164 -1.46 -12.54 13.18
N ARG A 165 -2.39 -11.76 12.65
CA ARG A 165 -3.84 -12.01 12.77
C ARG A 165 -4.39 -12.74 11.58
N ILE A 166 -3.96 -12.33 10.39
CA ILE A 166 -4.41 -12.92 9.14
C ILE A 166 -3.32 -12.78 8.08
N GLU A 167 -3.27 -13.72 7.18
CA GLU A 167 -2.49 -13.63 5.95
C GLU A 167 -3.27 -14.24 4.79
N GLY A 168 -3.08 -13.74 3.58
CA GLY A 168 -3.74 -14.29 2.40
C GLY A 168 -3.77 -13.36 1.21
N SER A 169 -4.43 -13.83 0.15
CA SER A 169 -4.70 -13.01 -1.03
C SER A 169 -5.62 -11.84 -0.68
N VAL A 170 -5.26 -10.63 -1.08
CA VAL A 170 -6.11 -9.44 -0.91
C VAL A 170 -7.51 -9.66 -1.50
N GLN A 171 -7.59 -10.29 -2.69
CA GLN A 171 -8.87 -10.58 -3.34
C GLN A 171 -9.75 -11.54 -2.53
N ASP A 172 -9.15 -12.57 -1.91
CA ASP A 172 -9.91 -13.54 -1.13
C ASP A 172 -10.34 -12.98 0.22
N LEU A 173 -9.50 -12.14 0.83
CA LEU A 173 -9.85 -11.43 2.06
C LEU A 173 -10.97 -10.42 1.82
N LEU A 174 -10.95 -9.69 0.71
CA LEU A 174 -12.05 -8.81 0.29
C LEU A 174 -13.38 -9.56 0.03
N LYS A 175 -13.32 -10.84 -0.42
CA LYS A 175 -14.52 -11.67 -0.59
C LYS A 175 -15.07 -12.17 0.75
N GLN A 176 -14.19 -12.39 1.74
CA GLN A 176 -14.59 -12.84 3.08
C GLN A 176 -15.13 -11.71 3.94
N GLY A 177 -14.79 -10.46 3.63
CA GLY A 177 -15.33 -9.29 4.31
C GLY A 177 -16.85 -9.20 4.11
N GLN A 178 -17.56 -8.80 5.15
CA GLN A 178 -18.99 -8.51 5.03
C GLN A 178 -19.17 -7.43 3.95
N SER A 179 -19.99 -7.74 2.96
CA SER A 179 -20.35 -6.76 1.94
C SER A 179 -21.25 -5.72 2.59
N ALA A 180 -20.85 -4.46 2.49
CA ALA A 180 -21.66 -3.34 2.94
C ALA A 180 -22.05 -2.46 1.74
N VAL A 181 -23.16 -1.78 1.84
CA VAL A 181 -23.65 -0.85 0.82
C VAL A 181 -23.96 0.48 1.47
N LEU A 182 -23.32 1.54 0.96
CA LEU A 182 -23.70 2.90 1.30
C LEU A 182 -24.96 3.27 0.51
N VAL A 183 -26.04 3.52 1.23
CA VAL A 183 -27.31 4.00 0.69
C VAL A 183 -27.33 5.52 0.82
N LYS A 184 -27.45 6.22 -0.31
CA LYS A 184 -27.67 7.68 -0.35
C LYS A 184 -29.08 7.98 -0.75
N THR A 185 -29.80 8.75 0.08
CA THR A 185 -31.21 9.10 -0.12
C THR A 185 -31.47 10.51 0.43
N GLU A 186 -32.56 11.15 -0.01
CA GLU A 186 -32.94 12.48 0.47
C GLU A 186 -33.32 12.49 1.97
N ARG A 187 -33.84 11.36 2.49
CA ARG A 187 -34.31 11.22 3.87
C ARG A 187 -33.65 10.02 4.55
N PRO A 188 -32.35 10.10 4.84
CA PRO A 188 -31.59 8.96 5.32
C PRO A 188 -32.10 8.41 6.67
N GLU A 189 -32.50 9.27 7.60
CA GLU A 189 -32.98 8.86 8.93
C GLU A 189 -34.30 8.10 8.84
N GLU A 190 -35.27 8.58 8.02
CA GLU A 190 -36.56 7.91 7.81
C GLU A 190 -36.37 6.57 7.09
N ALA A 191 -35.53 6.53 6.04
CA ALA A 191 -35.24 5.30 5.32
C ALA A 191 -34.55 4.27 6.23
N LEU A 192 -33.64 4.71 7.07
CA LEU A 192 -32.99 3.89 8.09
C LEU A 192 -34.02 3.31 9.09
N GLN A 193 -34.92 4.14 9.60
CA GLN A 193 -35.97 3.70 10.54
C GLN A 193 -36.89 2.68 9.89
N TYR A 194 -37.25 2.89 8.63
CA TYR A 194 -38.03 1.94 7.84
C TYR A 194 -37.35 0.57 7.73
N LEU A 195 -36.04 0.53 7.40
CA LEU A 195 -35.30 -0.73 7.30
C LEU A 195 -35.15 -1.43 8.67
N LYS A 196 -34.91 -0.66 9.74
CA LYS A 196 -34.85 -1.19 11.11
C LYS A 196 -36.17 -1.81 11.56
N SER A 197 -37.30 -1.17 11.28
CA SER A 197 -38.62 -1.65 11.67
C SER A 197 -39.03 -2.95 10.98
N ASN A 198 -38.43 -3.26 9.84
CA ASN A 198 -38.68 -4.48 9.10
C ASN A 198 -37.67 -5.62 9.38
N GLU A 199 -36.70 -5.43 10.28
CA GLU A 199 -35.65 -6.41 10.68
C GLU A 199 -34.92 -7.09 9.50
N LEU A 200 -34.88 -6.44 8.34
CA LEU A 200 -34.40 -7.07 7.10
C LEU A 200 -32.89 -6.99 6.92
N TYR A 201 -32.24 -6.02 7.60
CA TYR A 201 -30.82 -5.75 7.36
C TYR A 201 -30.11 -5.28 8.64
N SER A 202 -28.84 -5.68 8.79
CA SER A 202 -27.94 -5.12 9.80
C SER A 202 -27.43 -3.75 9.33
N ILE A 203 -27.47 -2.76 10.20
CA ILE A 203 -27.05 -1.40 9.91
C ILE A 203 -25.73 -1.15 10.63
N ALA A 204 -24.69 -0.83 9.85
CA ALA A 204 -23.33 -0.68 10.36
C ALA A 204 -23.02 0.76 10.81
N ASP A 205 -23.44 1.78 10.04
CA ASP A 205 -23.07 3.16 10.35
C ASP A 205 -24.02 4.19 9.72
N ILE A 206 -24.03 5.41 10.27
CA ILE A 206 -24.90 6.52 9.81
C ILE A 206 -24.01 7.70 9.45
N HIS A 207 -24.19 8.22 8.23
CA HIS A 207 -23.52 9.40 7.71
C HIS A 207 -24.51 10.53 7.44
N SER A 208 -23.99 11.76 7.30
CA SER A 208 -24.81 12.96 7.04
C SER A 208 -25.62 12.88 5.73
N ASP A 209 -25.17 12.09 4.76
CA ASP A 209 -25.77 11.97 3.42
C ASP A 209 -26.27 10.56 3.10
N GLY A 210 -26.30 9.66 4.11
CA GLY A 210 -26.74 8.28 3.92
C GLY A 210 -26.41 7.36 5.11
N PHE A 211 -26.55 6.07 4.90
CA PHE A 211 -26.27 5.04 5.91
C PHE A 211 -25.70 3.79 5.26
N ILE A 212 -24.98 2.99 6.05
CA ILE A 212 -24.34 1.76 5.60
C ILE A 212 -25.18 0.56 6.08
N VAL A 213 -25.52 -0.30 5.12
CA VAL A 213 -26.26 -1.55 5.34
C VAL A 213 -25.34 -2.73 5.03
N GLU A 214 -25.26 -3.68 5.95
CA GLU A 214 -24.55 -4.94 5.73
C GLU A 214 -25.45 -5.91 4.96
N LEU A 215 -25.05 -6.23 3.74
CA LEU A 215 -25.78 -7.18 2.89
C LEU A 215 -24.89 -7.71 1.77
N ASP A 216 -25.20 -8.92 1.27
CA ASP A 216 -24.52 -9.46 0.08
C ASP A 216 -24.86 -8.60 -1.16
N GLN A 217 -23.87 -8.46 -2.05
CA GLN A 217 -24.03 -7.70 -3.30
C GLN A 217 -25.25 -8.18 -4.13
N LYS A 218 -25.58 -9.46 -4.04
CA LYS A 218 -26.75 -10.04 -4.71
C LYS A 218 -28.08 -9.51 -4.18
N GLN A 219 -28.11 -8.96 -2.98
CA GLN A 219 -29.28 -8.41 -2.32
C GLN A 219 -29.48 -6.92 -2.61
N ILE A 220 -28.52 -6.23 -3.24
CA ILE A 220 -28.62 -4.80 -3.58
C ILE A 220 -29.87 -4.49 -4.43
N PRO A 221 -30.21 -5.26 -5.47
CA PRO A 221 -31.42 -4.99 -6.25
C PRO A 221 -32.70 -5.06 -5.41
N GLU A 222 -32.74 -5.97 -4.44
CA GLU A 222 -33.87 -6.13 -3.53
C GLU A 222 -33.98 -4.95 -2.55
N LEU A 223 -32.86 -4.54 -1.95
CA LEU A 223 -32.80 -3.35 -1.10
C LEU A 223 -33.28 -2.10 -1.86
N ASN A 224 -32.83 -1.92 -3.11
CA ASN A 224 -33.25 -0.81 -3.94
C ASN A 224 -34.76 -0.81 -4.17
N ARG A 225 -35.31 -1.96 -4.53
CA ARG A 225 -36.77 -2.12 -4.77
C ARG A 225 -37.56 -1.74 -3.53
N GLN A 226 -37.19 -2.25 -2.37
CA GLN A 226 -37.90 -1.99 -1.10
C GLN A 226 -37.89 -0.50 -0.72
N LEU A 227 -36.73 0.17 -0.88
CA LEU A 227 -36.64 1.60 -0.60
C LEU A 227 -37.52 2.43 -1.55
N VAL A 228 -37.49 2.11 -2.85
CA VAL A 228 -38.30 2.82 -3.86
C VAL A 228 -39.78 2.56 -3.65
N GLU A 229 -40.19 1.32 -3.38
CA GLU A 229 -41.63 0.97 -3.10
C GLU A 229 -42.12 1.65 -1.80
N ALA A 230 -41.24 1.87 -0.83
CA ALA A 230 -41.54 2.63 0.38
C ALA A 230 -41.54 4.17 0.18
N GLY A 231 -41.31 4.64 -1.06
CA GLY A 231 -41.35 6.06 -1.41
C GLY A 231 -40.10 6.84 -1.12
N PHE A 232 -38.95 6.18 -0.94
CA PHE A 232 -37.65 6.85 -0.78
C PHE A 232 -36.99 7.06 -2.15
N ALA A 233 -36.51 8.28 -2.41
CA ALA A 233 -35.69 8.58 -3.57
C ALA A 233 -34.24 8.09 -3.29
N VAL A 234 -33.80 7.04 -3.99
CA VAL A 234 -32.46 6.48 -3.87
C VAL A 234 -31.54 7.16 -4.88
N HIS A 235 -30.59 7.94 -4.38
CA HIS A 235 -29.63 8.65 -5.21
C HIS A 235 -28.43 7.78 -5.61
N ALA A 236 -27.99 6.89 -4.71
CA ALA A 236 -26.94 5.93 -5.00
C ALA A 236 -26.98 4.74 -4.04
N LEU A 237 -26.59 3.58 -4.56
CA LEU A 237 -26.25 2.38 -3.81
C LEU A 237 -24.80 2.02 -4.17
N VAL A 238 -23.89 2.34 -3.27
CA VAL A 238 -22.45 2.16 -3.51
C VAL A 238 -21.95 0.96 -2.71
N PRO A 239 -21.62 -0.16 -3.36
CA PRO A 239 -21.05 -1.30 -2.67
C PRO A 239 -19.72 -0.86 -1.99
N LYS A 240 -19.64 -1.05 -0.70
CA LYS A 240 -18.41 -0.85 0.08
C LYS A 240 -17.84 -2.22 0.42
N ARG A 241 -16.81 -2.61 -0.32
CA ARG A 241 -15.89 -3.68 0.08
C ARG A 241 -14.58 -3.00 0.36
N SER A 242 -14.16 -2.97 1.60
CA SER A 242 -12.84 -2.48 1.94
C SER A 242 -12.18 -3.40 2.95
N LEU A 243 -10.88 -3.55 2.84
CA LEU A 243 -10.07 -4.21 3.87
C LEU A 243 -10.25 -3.51 5.23
N GLU A 244 -10.60 -2.22 5.23
CA GLU A 244 -10.82 -1.45 6.45
C GLU A 244 -12.00 -1.99 7.28
N THR A 245 -13.13 -2.25 6.63
CA THR A 245 -14.31 -2.85 7.29
C THR A 245 -13.98 -4.26 7.80
N TYR A 246 -13.27 -5.05 7.00
CA TYR A 246 -12.83 -6.39 7.39
C TYR A 246 -11.84 -6.35 8.56
N PHE A 247 -10.92 -5.37 8.56
CA PHE A 247 -9.92 -5.20 9.59
C PHE A 247 -10.53 -4.77 10.92
N LEU A 248 -11.48 -3.83 10.93
CA LEU A 248 -12.15 -3.37 12.15
C LEU A 248 -12.84 -4.54 12.88
N ASN A 249 -13.53 -5.40 12.15
CA ASN A 249 -14.18 -6.60 12.70
C ASN A 249 -13.18 -7.66 13.23
N LEU A 250 -11.90 -7.58 12.85
CA LEU A 250 -10.85 -8.51 13.32
C LEU A 250 -10.16 -8.05 14.62
N ILE A 251 -10.29 -6.76 14.96
CA ILE A 251 -9.59 -6.15 16.10
C ILE A 251 -10.53 -6.01 17.34
N GLU A 252 -11.84 -6.04 17.11
CA GLU A 252 -12.83 -6.19 18.18
C GLU A 252 -12.85 -7.64 18.71
#